data_52dd83def135366b825594aad8b08b84
#
_entry.id   52dd83def135366b825594aad8b08b84
#
_cell.length_a   1.000
_cell.length_b   1.000
_cell.length_c   1.000
_cell.angle_alpha   90.00
_cell.angle_beta   90.00
_cell.angle_gamma   90.00
#
_symmetry.space_group_name_H-M   'P 1'
#
loop_
_entity.id
_entity.type
_entity.pdbx_description
1 polymer ?
#
loop_
_entity_poly.entity_id
_entity_poly.type
_entity_poly.pdbx_seq_one_letter_code
_entity_poly.pdbx_strand_id
1 'polypeptide(L)'
;TEKRKNEPTKLIDDNGAKILKLQIGNIQKTNLLEKGISTLTLESKFKRGIEKYFNEVKFDLVLYSTPPITLQKAVEFIKQRDNAKTYLLLKDIFPQNAVDLGMIQTKGIKCLIYRYFKKKEDSLYKISDYIGCMSNANIEFLLKNNASIHNGIIEVCPNSIEPIDINITEYEQKQIREKYGVPIDKTVFIYGGNLGKPQGIDFLIKCIRENQGNEKSYFLIVGSGTEFGKLQVFFEKVKPKNAMLLNQLPKRDYEILANSCDVGLIFLDRRFTIPNFPSRLLSYMQASMPILASTDVNTDIGRVIENGEFGFWCESSDAKEFNSLVIKLCDKNLRRWMGTNARKYLEENYTAKHSYEIIIKHFK
;
A
#
# COMPACT_ATOMS: atom_id res chain seq x y z
N THR A 1 10.80 0.10 -22.32
CA THR A 1 11.17 1.42 -21.75
C THR A 1 10.11 2.42 -22.15
N GLU A 2 9.16 2.74 -21.24
CA GLU A 2 8.25 3.86 -21.46
C GLU A 2 9.09 5.12 -21.65
N LYS A 3 8.92 5.79 -22.81
CA LYS A 3 9.54 7.07 -23.10
C LYS A 3 9.15 8.03 -21.97
N ARG A 4 10.15 8.68 -21.34
CA ARG A 4 9.95 9.79 -20.40
C ARG A 4 9.03 10.81 -21.05
N LYS A 5 7.80 10.95 -20.56
CA LYS A 5 6.97 12.11 -20.91
C LYS A 5 7.52 13.29 -20.10
N ASN A 6 8.36 14.12 -20.74
CA ASN A 6 8.79 15.39 -20.18
C ASN A 6 7.62 16.38 -20.28
N GLU A 7 6.59 16.19 -19.47
CA GLU A 7 5.50 17.16 -19.37
C GLU A 7 6.02 18.38 -18.60
N PRO A 8 5.85 19.60 -19.14
CA PRO A 8 6.22 20.81 -18.43
C PRO A 8 5.33 21.03 -17.20
N THR A 9 5.83 21.82 -16.24
CA THR A 9 5.01 22.25 -15.10
C THR A 9 3.79 23.02 -15.61
N LYS A 10 2.59 22.61 -15.20
CA LYS A 10 1.32 23.23 -15.59
C LYS A 10 0.30 23.23 -14.45
N LEU A 11 -0.51 24.28 -14.40
CA LEU A 11 -1.71 24.35 -13.56
C LEU A 11 -2.91 23.94 -14.42
N ILE A 12 -3.75 23.08 -13.88
CA ILE A 12 -4.96 22.57 -14.54
C ILE A 12 -6.13 22.89 -13.60
N ASP A 13 -7.24 23.33 -14.16
CA ASP A 13 -8.53 23.37 -13.45
C ASP A 13 -9.32 22.10 -13.80
N ASP A 14 -9.76 21.39 -12.78
CA ASP A 14 -10.55 20.18 -12.91
C ASP A 14 -11.78 20.30 -11.99
N ASN A 15 -12.90 20.70 -12.57
CA ASN A 15 -14.18 20.89 -11.87
C ASN A 15 -14.07 21.79 -10.62
N GLY A 16 -13.29 22.90 -10.73
CA GLY A 16 -13.07 23.86 -9.64
C GLY A 16 -11.88 23.48 -8.73
N ALA A 17 -11.30 22.30 -8.88
CA ALA A 17 -10.06 21.93 -8.20
C ALA A 17 -8.84 22.34 -9.03
N LYS A 18 -7.95 23.15 -8.46
CA LYS A 18 -6.69 23.55 -9.11
C LYS A 18 -5.61 22.51 -8.89
N ILE A 19 -5.20 21.82 -9.95
CA ILE A 19 -4.18 20.77 -9.92
C ILE A 19 -2.86 21.30 -10.48
N LEU A 20 -1.85 21.47 -9.64
CA LEU A 20 -0.49 21.82 -10.07
C LEU A 20 0.32 20.56 -10.37
N LYS A 21 0.59 20.29 -11.63
CA LYS A 21 1.51 19.24 -12.07
C LYS A 21 2.92 19.81 -12.18
N LEU A 22 3.83 19.36 -11.33
CA LEU A 22 5.22 19.80 -11.30
C LEU A 22 6.12 18.83 -12.08
N GLN A 23 6.99 19.38 -12.93
CA GLN A 23 8.05 18.63 -13.56
C GLN A 23 9.14 18.33 -12.53
N ILE A 24 9.22 17.09 -12.09
CA ILE A 24 10.24 16.60 -11.15
C ILE A 24 11.21 15.65 -11.84
N GLY A 25 12.35 15.39 -11.21
CA GLY A 25 13.26 14.32 -11.66
C GLY A 25 12.66 12.95 -11.43
N ASN A 26 13.28 11.93 -12.03
CA ASN A 26 12.81 10.56 -11.92
C ASN A 26 13.11 9.99 -10.52
N ILE A 27 12.07 9.59 -9.79
CA ILE A 27 12.15 9.03 -8.43
C ILE A 27 11.94 7.51 -8.45
N GLN A 28 11.31 6.99 -9.52
CA GLN A 28 11.01 5.58 -9.68
C GLN A 28 11.69 5.02 -10.92
N LYS A 29 12.05 3.73 -10.91
CA LYS A 29 12.64 3.02 -12.05
C LYS A 29 13.89 3.73 -12.65
N THR A 30 14.75 4.28 -11.81
CA THR A 30 15.99 4.98 -12.21
C THR A 30 17.19 4.56 -11.36
N ASN A 31 18.40 4.97 -11.74
CA ASN A 31 19.59 4.66 -10.99
C ASN A 31 19.62 5.40 -9.63
N LEU A 32 20.45 4.92 -8.70
CA LEU A 32 20.53 5.44 -7.33
C LEU A 32 20.93 6.92 -7.25
N LEU A 33 21.83 7.38 -8.14
CA LEU A 33 22.29 8.77 -8.15
C LEU A 33 21.18 9.72 -8.60
N GLU A 34 20.50 9.40 -9.71
CA GLU A 34 19.37 10.20 -10.21
C GLU A 34 18.21 10.24 -9.20
N LYS A 35 17.91 9.10 -8.57
CA LYS A 35 16.92 9.01 -7.49
C LYS A 35 17.30 9.90 -6.31
N GLY A 36 18.57 9.88 -5.88
CA GLY A 36 19.07 10.71 -4.78
C GLY A 36 18.92 12.20 -5.07
N ILE A 37 19.41 12.67 -6.21
CA ILE A 37 19.33 14.08 -6.63
C ILE A 37 17.86 14.52 -6.77
N SER A 38 17.02 13.69 -7.41
CA SER A 38 15.60 13.99 -7.59
C SER A 38 14.87 14.10 -6.26
N THR A 39 15.19 13.25 -5.29
CA THR A 39 14.61 13.30 -3.93
C THR A 39 15.04 14.55 -3.18
N LEU A 40 16.31 14.96 -3.26
CA LEU A 40 16.84 16.15 -2.59
C LEU A 40 16.27 17.44 -3.18
N THR A 41 16.03 17.49 -4.49
CA THR A 41 15.49 18.68 -5.18
C THR A 41 13.97 18.77 -5.14
N LEU A 42 13.28 17.70 -4.77
CA LEU A 42 11.82 17.60 -4.76
C LEU A 42 11.17 18.72 -3.94
N GLU A 43 11.61 18.89 -2.71
CA GLU A 43 11.10 19.87 -1.76
C GLU A 43 11.18 21.32 -2.29
N SER A 44 12.35 21.67 -2.86
CA SER A 44 12.55 23.00 -3.44
C SER A 44 11.67 23.27 -4.66
N LYS A 45 11.43 22.23 -5.47
CA LYS A 45 10.53 22.33 -6.63
C LYS A 45 9.08 22.51 -6.20
N PHE A 46 8.63 21.78 -5.17
CA PHE A 46 7.30 21.97 -4.60
C PHE A 46 7.12 23.39 -4.07
N LYS A 47 8.06 23.85 -3.21
CA LYS A 47 8.00 25.22 -2.67
C LYS A 47 7.92 26.29 -3.76
N ARG A 48 8.82 26.26 -4.75
CA ARG A 48 8.83 27.22 -5.88
C ARG A 48 7.55 27.12 -6.73
N GLY A 49 7.02 25.91 -6.92
CA GLY A 49 5.76 25.71 -7.62
C GLY A 49 4.58 26.37 -6.89
N ILE A 50 4.51 26.19 -5.59
CA ILE A 50 3.48 26.81 -4.75
C ILE A 50 3.61 28.35 -4.77
N GLU A 51 4.82 28.87 -4.57
CA GLU A 51 5.11 30.29 -4.64
C GLU A 51 4.70 30.93 -5.99
N LYS A 52 4.95 30.21 -7.09
CA LYS A 52 4.66 30.73 -8.44
C LYS A 52 3.19 30.66 -8.83
N TYR A 53 2.50 29.57 -8.49
CA TYR A 53 1.17 29.27 -9.03
C TYR A 53 0.04 29.47 -8.01
N PHE A 54 0.36 29.56 -6.71
CA PHE A 54 -0.60 29.71 -5.62
C PHE A 54 -0.24 30.84 -4.66
N ASN A 55 0.44 31.87 -5.14
CA ASN A 55 0.87 32.98 -4.28
C ASN A 55 -0.33 33.78 -3.74
N GLU A 56 -1.39 33.90 -4.53
CA GLU A 56 -2.63 34.60 -4.16
C GLU A 56 -3.67 33.73 -3.46
N VAL A 57 -3.40 32.43 -3.37
CA VAL A 57 -4.30 31.46 -2.72
C VAL A 57 -3.90 31.31 -1.27
N LYS A 58 -4.81 31.64 -0.36
CA LYS A 58 -4.66 31.37 1.08
C LYS A 58 -5.24 29.99 1.39
N PHE A 59 -4.44 29.13 2.05
CA PHE A 59 -4.85 27.82 2.45
C PHE A 59 -5.18 27.78 3.96
N ASP A 60 -6.30 27.18 4.33
CA ASP A 60 -6.69 26.95 5.72
C ASP A 60 -6.13 25.63 6.26
N LEU A 61 -5.96 24.64 5.38
CA LEU A 61 -5.47 23.31 5.70
C LEU A 61 -4.44 22.83 4.67
N VAL A 62 -3.33 22.26 5.16
CA VAL A 62 -2.38 21.50 4.37
C VAL A 62 -2.52 20.01 4.73
N LEU A 63 -3.14 19.25 3.83
CA LEU A 63 -3.23 17.81 3.93
C LEU A 63 -2.10 17.16 3.10
N TYR A 64 -1.27 16.33 3.71
CA TYR A 64 -0.14 15.70 3.04
C TYR A 64 0.12 14.30 3.57
N SER A 65 0.82 13.48 2.79
CA SER A 65 1.04 12.09 3.14
C SER A 65 2.50 11.65 3.00
N THR A 66 2.88 10.61 3.73
CA THR A 66 4.13 9.89 3.51
C THR A 66 3.89 8.64 2.65
N PRO A 67 4.88 8.19 1.83
CA PRO A 67 6.01 8.95 1.32
C PRO A 67 5.62 10.01 0.28
N PRO A 68 6.42 11.02 0.02
CA PRO A 68 7.80 11.25 0.47
C PRO A 68 7.88 12.02 1.80
N ILE A 69 8.91 11.73 2.60
CA ILE A 69 9.18 12.46 3.86
C ILE A 69 9.95 13.77 3.66
N THR A 70 10.24 14.13 2.42
CA THR A 70 11.08 15.30 2.07
C THR A 70 10.26 16.54 1.70
N LEU A 71 9.01 16.66 2.15
CA LEU A 71 8.13 17.80 1.84
C LEU A 71 8.06 18.83 2.99
N GLN A 72 8.79 18.62 4.07
CA GLN A 72 8.71 19.43 5.29
C GLN A 72 8.77 20.94 5.02
N LYS A 73 9.75 21.43 4.25
CA LYS A 73 9.89 22.87 4.01
C LYS A 73 8.77 23.48 3.15
N ALA A 74 8.20 22.69 2.25
CA ALA A 74 7.06 23.12 1.45
C ALA A 74 5.80 23.26 2.30
N VAL A 75 5.56 22.29 3.20
CA VAL A 75 4.45 22.30 4.17
C VAL A 75 4.62 23.45 5.16
N GLU A 76 5.82 23.60 5.74
CA GLU A 76 6.14 24.67 6.69
C GLU A 76 5.98 26.06 6.07
N PHE A 77 6.38 26.22 4.81
CA PHE A 77 6.20 27.47 4.06
C PHE A 77 4.72 27.88 3.98
N ILE A 78 3.82 26.96 3.61
CA ILE A 78 2.39 27.26 3.54
C ILE A 78 1.84 27.54 4.94
N LYS A 79 2.19 26.70 5.92
CA LYS A 79 1.76 26.85 7.33
C LYS A 79 2.08 28.24 7.85
N GLN A 80 3.31 28.72 7.60
CA GLN A 80 3.76 30.05 8.09
C GLN A 80 3.13 31.21 7.29
N ARG A 81 3.08 31.09 5.94
CA ARG A 81 2.53 32.13 5.06
C ARG A 81 1.05 32.39 5.33
N ASP A 82 0.27 31.32 5.48
CA ASP A 82 -1.18 31.37 5.49
C ASP A 82 -1.78 31.21 6.90
N ASN A 83 -0.97 30.88 7.89
CA ASN A 83 -1.41 30.43 9.22
C ASN A 83 -2.30 29.17 9.12
N ALA A 84 -1.98 28.32 8.12
CA ALA A 84 -2.74 27.12 7.84
C ALA A 84 -2.50 26.03 8.89
N LYS A 85 -3.51 25.23 9.16
CA LYS A 85 -3.36 23.98 9.93
C LYS A 85 -2.74 22.88 9.05
N THR A 86 -2.15 21.89 9.68
CA THR A 86 -1.46 20.80 8.99
C THR A 86 -1.94 19.45 9.49
N TYR A 87 -2.28 18.56 8.56
CA TYR A 87 -2.68 17.19 8.85
C TYR A 87 -1.83 16.20 8.04
N LEU A 88 -1.06 15.37 8.74
CA LEU A 88 -0.22 14.34 8.13
C LEU A 88 -0.99 13.01 8.04
N LEU A 89 -1.17 12.48 6.84
CA LEU A 89 -1.58 11.09 6.61
C LEU A 89 -0.34 10.20 6.61
N LEU A 90 -0.06 9.55 7.73
CA LEU A 90 1.11 8.70 7.90
C LEU A 90 0.86 7.29 7.32
N LYS A 91 1.10 7.14 6.03
CA LYS A 91 0.85 5.89 5.29
C LYS A 91 2.03 4.93 5.29
N ASP A 92 3.22 5.40 5.65
CA ASP A 92 4.46 4.60 5.72
C ASP A 92 5.42 5.20 6.74
N ILE A 93 6.08 4.35 7.51
CA ILE A 93 7.05 4.73 8.54
C ILE A 93 8.46 4.53 7.97
N PHE A 94 8.98 5.58 7.34
CA PHE A 94 10.32 5.63 6.76
C PHE A 94 11.19 6.59 7.60
N PRO A 95 12.45 6.25 7.92
CA PRO A 95 13.32 5.26 7.27
C PRO A 95 13.31 3.85 7.89
N GLN A 96 12.53 3.59 8.93
CA GLN A 96 12.59 2.32 9.64
C GLN A 96 12.24 1.12 8.75
N ASN A 97 11.23 1.24 7.86
CA ASN A 97 10.91 0.18 6.89
C ASN A 97 12.11 -0.23 6.02
N ALA A 98 12.95 0.73 5.61
CA ALA A 98 14.14 0.46 4.82
C ALA A 98 15.29 -0.16 5.65
N VAL A 99 15.34 0.15 6.95
CA VAL A 99 16.27 -0.50 7.90
C VAL A 99 15.90 -1.97 8.09
N ASP A 100 14.63 -2.26 8.33
CA ASP A 100 14.13 -3.62 8.56
C ASP A 100 14.43 -4.56 7.37
N LEU A 101 14.37 -4.00 6.15
CA LEU A 101 14.68 -4.73 4.92
C LEU A 101 16.20 -4.74 4.56
N GLY A 102 17.06 -4.18 5.43
CA GLY A 102 18.50 -4.10 5.21
C GLY A 102 18.92 -3.16 4.07
N MET A 103 18.04 -2.24 3.64
CA MET A 103 18.35 -1.26 2.59
C MET A 103 19.11 -0.04 3.11
N ILE A 104 18.90 0.32 4.38
CA ILE A 104 19.59 1.41 5.08
C ILE A 104 20.25 0.83 6.35
N GLN A 105 21.46 1.28 6.66
CA GLN A 105 22.21 0.86 7.84
C GLN A 105 22.16 1.93 8.93
N THR A 106 21.95 1.49 10.18
CA THR A 106 21.93 2.36 11.37
C THR A 106 23.30 2.52 12.02
N LYS A 107 24.30 1.73 11.61
CA LYS A 107 25.68 1.73 12.15
C LYS A 107 26.70 1.98 11.04
N GLY A 108 27.92 2.39 11.43
CA GLY A 108 29.02 2.68 10.50
C GLY A 108 28.80 3.96 9.69
N ILE A 109 29.63 4.17 8.67
CA ILE A 109 29.61 5.39 7.82
C ILE A 109 28.26 5.58 7.10
N LYS A 110 27.60 4.48 6.72
CA LYS A 110 26.30 4.51 6.03
C LYS A 110 25.15 4.97 6.93
N CYS A 111 25.35 5.10 8.24
CA CYS A 111 24.31 5.61 9.15
C CYS A 111 23.96 7.10 8.90
N LEU A 112 24.80 7.84 8.18
CA LEU A 112 24.52 9.24 7.82
C LEU A 112 23.24 9.38 7.00
N ILE A 113 22.95 8.42 6.11
CA ILE A 113 21.73 8.37 5.31
C ILE A 113 20.51 8.16 6.23
N TYR A 114 20.62 7.23 7.18
CA TYR A 114 19.59 7.00 8.17
C TYR A 114 19.30 8.26 9.00
N ARG A 115 20.35 8.89 9.54
CA ARG A 115 20.22 10.11 10.36
C ARG A 115 19.59 11.26 9.59
N TYR A 116 19.94 11.43 8.31
CA TYR A 116 19.34 12.45 7.45
C TYR A 116 17.82 12.23 7.31
N PHE A 117 17.42 11.01 6.95
CA PHE A 117 15.99 10.72 6.77
C PHE A 117 15.23 10.71 8.10
N LYS A 118 15.83 10.24 9.18
CA LYS A 118 15.20 10.30 10.52
C LYS A 118 14.96 11.74 10.94
N LYS A 119 15.91 12.65 10.71
CA LYS A 119 15.71 14.07 10.96
C LYS A 119 14.57 14.67 10.12
N LYS A 120 14.42 14.22 8.86
CA LYS A 120 13.28 14.65 8.01
C LYS A 120 11.95 14.14 8.52
N GLU A 121 11.88 12.89 8.91
CA GLU A 121 10.72 12.29 9.54
C GLU A 121 10.32 13.04 10.83
N ASP A 122 11.25 13.23 11.76
CA ASP A 122 11.02 13.96 13.01
C ASP A 122 10.55 15.40 12.75
N SER A 123 11.07 16.04 11.70
CA SER A 123 10.65 17.39 11.31
C SER A 123 9.22 17.41 10.78
N LEU A 124 8.80 16.39 10.01
CA LEU A 124 7.40 16.28 9.57
C LEU A 124 6.45 16.11 10.75
N TYR A 125 6.79 15.28 11.72
CA TYR A 125 5.98 15.12 12.92
C TYR A 125 5.83 16.44 13.70
N LYS A 126 6.91 17.19 13.87
CA LYS A 126 6.92 18.47 14.58
C LYS A 126 6.07 19.57 13.95
N ILE A 127 6.00 19.62 12.62
CA ILE A 127 5.20 20.64 11.93
C ILE A 127 3.72 20.25 11.80
N SER A 128 3.37 18.99 12.07
CA SER A 128 2.00 18.49 11.97
C SER A 128 1.19 18.92 13.19
N ASP A 129 0.04 19.56 12.97
CA ASP A 129 -0.93 19.82 14.03
C ASP A 129 -1.67 18.53 14.39
N TYR A 130 -1.91 17.65 13.40
CA TYR A 130 -2.51 16.32 13.57
C TYR A 130 -1.84 15.28 12.71
N ILE A 131 -1.84 14.02 13.18
CA ILE A 131 -1.24 12.87 12.51
C ILE A 131 -2.25 11.73 12.46
N GLY A 132 -2.71 11.39 11.26
CA GLY A 132 -3.57 10.25 10.99
C GLY A 132 -2.75 9.00 10.64
N CYS A 133 -2.84 7.96 11.45
CA CYS A 133 -2.15 6.69 11.29
C CYS A 133 -3.06 5.65 10.64
N MET A 134 -2.46 4.63 10.02
CA MET A 134 -3.22 3.57 9.33
C MET A 134 -3.99 2.67 10.30
N SER A 135 -3.48 2.49 11.54
CA SER A 135 -4.08 1.60 12.53
C SER A 135 -3.59 1.94 13.95
N ASN A 136 -4.16 1.26 14.95
CA ASN A 136 -3.72 1.41 16.35
C ASN A 136 -2.27 0.97 16.57
N ALA A 137 -1.82 -0.09 15.91
CA ALA A 137 -0.42 -0.52 15.99
C ALA A 137 0.55 0.56 15.48
N ASN A 138 0.17 1.35 14.46
CA ASN A 138 0.97 2.50 14.03
C ASN A 138 1.04 3.59 15.11
N ILE A 139 -0.06 3.89 15.80
CA ILE A 139 -0.08 4.85 16.91
C ILE A 139 0.86 4.40 18.03
N GLU A 140 0.74 3.15 18.49
CA GLU A 140 1.58 2.57 19.53
C GLU A 140 3.07 2.62 19.16
N PHE A 141 3.38 2.26 17.90
CA PHE A 141 4.75 2.32 17.39
C PHE A 141 5.30 3.75 17.41
N LEU A 142 4.53 4.74 16.94
CA LEU A 142 4.95 6.13 16.92
C LEU A 142 5.20 6.68 18.34
N LEU A 143 4.26 6.50 19.24
CA LEU A 143 4.38 6.97 20.61
C LEU A 143 5.58 6.34 21.33
N LYS A 144 5.82 5.05 21.11
CA LYS A 144 6.97 4.33 21.67
C LYS A 144 8.31 4.85 21.14
N ASN A 145 8.40 5.24 19.86
CA ASN A 145 9.65 5.55 19.19
C ASN A 145 9.92 7.06 19.01
N ASN A 146 8.95 7.93 19.36
CA ASN A 146 9.05 9.38 19.15
C ASN A 146 8.48 10.13 20.37
N ALA A 147 9.30 10.30 21.41
CA ALA A 147 8.90 10.95 22.66
C ALA A 147 8.40 12.41 22.52
N SER A 148 8.65 13.05 21.37
CA SER A 148 8.18 14.41 21.08
C SER A 148 6.74 14.48 20.54
N ILE A 149 6.11 13.33 20.23
CA ILE A 149 4.73 13.28 19.76
C ILE A 149 3.80 13.14 20.95
N HIS A 150 2.83 14.04 21.07
CA HIS A 150 1.80 13.98 22.10
C HIS A 150 0.61 13.16 21.62
N ASN A 151 0.03 12.35 22.51
CA ASN A 151 -1.12 11.49 22.19
C ASN A 151 -2.34 12.29 21.68
N GLY A 152 -2.48 13.55 22.06
CA GLY A 152 -3.61 14.39 21.65
C GLY A 152 -3.63 14.85 20.19
N ILE A 153 -2.51 14.65 19.42
CA ILE A 153 -2.43 15.03 18.00
C ILE A 153 -2.42 13.82 17.06
N ILE A 154 -2.49 12.61 17.59
CA ILE A 154 -2.38 11.37 16.81
C ILE A 154 -3.68 10.57 16.91
N GLU A 155 -4.15 10.07 15.78
CA GLU A 155 -5.38 9.29 15.70
C GLU A 155 -5.34 8.26 14.56
N VAL A 156 -6.29 7.33 14.53
CA VAL A 156 -6.45 6.42 13.40
C VAL A 156 -7.19 7.15 12.28
N CYS A 157 -6.53 7.27 11.13
CA CYS A 157 -7.10 7.74 9.86
C CYS A 157 -6.57 6.84 8.75
N PRO A 158 -7.21 5.70 8.49
CA PRO A 158 -6.70 4.70 7.56
C PRO A 158 -6.80 5.14 6.11
N ASN A 159 -6.16 4.38 5.22
CA ASN A 159 -6.46 4.50 3.79
C ASN A 159 -7.94 4.24 3.55
N SER A 160 -8.51 4.96 2.60
CA SER A 160 -9.93 4.88 2.28
C SER A 160 -10.16 4.92 0.78
N ILE A 161 -11.29 4.39 0.35
CA ILE A 161 -11.78 4.47 -1.03
C ILE A 161 -13.26 4.82 -1.02
N GLU A 162 -13.76 5.29 -2.16
CA GLU A 162 -15.21 5.32 -2.37
C GLU A 162 -15.65 3.94 -2.81
N PRO A 163 -16.52 3.26 -2.04
CA PRO A 163 -17.03 1.95 -2.42
C PRO A 163 -17.89 2.06 -3.68
N ILE A 164 -17.53 1.30 -4.71
CA ILE A 164 -18.29 1.19 -5.96
C ILE A 164 -18.70 -0.26 -6.18
N ASP A 165 -19.83 -0.46 -6.83
CA ASP A 165 -20.25 -1.78 -7.25
C ASP A 165 -19.61 -2.12 -8.58
N ILE A 166 -18.81 -3.19 -8.57
CA ILE A 166 -18.12 -3.68 -9.76
C ILE A 166 -19.00 -4.74 -10.41
N ASN A 167 -19.82 -4.30 -11.36
CA ASN A 167 -20.71 -5.19 -12.09
C ASN A 167 -19.95 -5.88 -13.22
N ILE A 168 -19.44 -7.09 -12.94
CA ILE A 168 -18.82 -7.97 -13.93
C ILE A 168 -19.69 -9.20 -14.09
N THR A 169 -20.15 -9.44 -15.30
CA THR A 169 -20.99 -10.60 -15.62
C THR A 169 -20.20 -11.90 -15.52
N GLU A 170 -20.85 -13.03 -15.25
CA GLU A 170 -20.21 -14.35 -15.26
C GLU A 170 -19.54 -14.66 -16.59
N TYR A 171 -20.11 -14.17 -17.69
CA TYR A 171 -19.51 -14.29 -19.03
C TYR A 171 -18.18 -13.54 -19.12
N GLU A 172 -18.09 -12.29 -18.66
CA GLU A 172 -16.85 -11.52 -18.63
C GLU A 172 -15.79 -12.15 -17.73
N GLN A 173 -16.22 -12.67 -16.56
CA GLN A 173 -15.33 -13.40 -15.64
C GLN A 173 -14.73 -14.64 -16.31
N LYS A 174 -15.55 -15.41 -17.03
CA LYS A 174 -15.10 -16.58 -17.76
C LYS A 174 -14.14 -16.18 -18.91
N GLN A 175 -14.51 -15.20 -19.71
CA GLN A 175 -13.69 -14.72 -20.82
C GLN A 175 -12.32 -14.21 -20.39
N ILE A 176 -12.23 -13.43 -19.28
CA ILE A 176 -10.95 -12.91 -18.82
C ILE A 176 -10.06 -14.02 -18.26
N ARG A 177 -10.64 -15.00 -17.54
CA ARG A 177 -9.89 -16.16 -17.07
C ARG A 177 -9.37 -17.00 -18.25
N GLU A 178 -10.18 -17.27 -19.27
CA GLU A 178 -9.76 -17.97 -20.49
C GLU A 178 -8.65 -17.20 -21.23
N LYS A 179 -8.81 -15.88 -21.39
CA LYS A 179 -7.80 -15.01 -22.02
C LYS A 179 -6.42 -15.13 -21.39
N TYR A 180 -6.36 -15.26 -20.07
CA TYR A 180 -5.11 -15.32 -19.32
C TYR A 180 -4.73 -16.74 -18.87
N GLY A 181 -5.47 -17.77 -19.27
CA GLY A 181 -5.19 -19.16 -18.94
C GLY A 181 -5.39 -19.49 -17.45
N VAL A 182 -6.27 -18.76 -16.75
CA VAL A 182 -6.59 -19.00 -15.35
C VAL A 182 -7.71 -20.04 -15.24
N PRO A 183 -7.56 -21.13 -14.46
CA PRO A 183 -8.55 -22.20 -14.37
C PRO A 183 -9.88 -21.71 -13.80
N ILE A 184 -10.99 -22.23 -14.35
CA ILE A 184 -12.37 -21.88 -13.93
C ILE A 184 -12.91 -22.82 -12.85
N ASP A 185 -12.33 -24.01 -12.72
CA ASP A 185 -12.74 -25.11 -11.84
C ASP A 185 -11.99 -25.11 -10.49
N LYS A 186 -11.06 -24.19 -10.28
CA LYS A 186 -10.26 -24.06 -9.06
C LYS A 186 -10.57 -22.80 -8.28
N THR A 187 -10.35 -22.85 -6.97
CA THR A 187 -10.34 -21.65 -6.13
C THR A 187 -9.08 -20.85 -6.41
N VAL A 188 -9.23 -19.64 -6.97
CA VAL A 188 -8.11 -18.80 -7.37
C VAL A 188 -7.76 -17.79 -6.28
N PHE A 189 -6.54 -17.90 -5.76
CA PHE A 189 -5.94 -17.00 -4.79
C PHE A 189 -5.09 -15.96 -5.54
N ILE A 190 -5.50 -14.69 -5.54
CA ILE A 190 -4.80 -13.65 -6.28
C ILE A 190 -3.90 -12.79 -5.39
N TYR A 191 -2.64 -12.66 -5.81
CA TYR A 191 -1.77 -11.58 -5.37
C TYR A 191 -1.57 -10.59 -6.53
N GLY A 192 -1.97 -9.34 -6.33
CA GLY A 192 -1.82 -8.30 -7.35
C GLY A 192 -1.04 -7.08 -6.86
N GLY A 193 -0.10 -6.57 -7.67
CA GLY A 193 0.58 -5.31 -7.42
C GLY A 193 2.10 -5.35 -7.40
N ASN A 194 2.72 -4.57 -6.51
CA ASN A 194 4.18 -4.50 -6.40
C ASN A 194 4.78 -5.82 -5.89
N LEU A 195 5.79 -6.32 -6.60
CA LEU A 195 6.56 -7.51 -6.25
C LEU A 195 7.97 -7.08 -5.80
N GLY A 196 8.04 -6.43 -4.65
CA GLY A 196 9.27 -5.92 -4.07
C GLY A 196 9.67 -6.66 -2.78
N LYS A 197 10.81 -6.27 -2.20
CA LYS A 197 11.30 -6.84 -0.92
C LYS A 197 10.28 -6.78 0.20
N PRO A 198 9.48 -5.69 0.37
CA PRO A 198 8.50 -5.62 1.44
C PRO A 198 7.46 -6.76 1.45
N GLN A 199 7.28 -7.44 0.34
CA GLN A 199 6.25 -8.47 0.17
C GLN A 199 6.71 -9.89 0.52
N GLY A 200 7.92 -10.07 1.03
CA GLY A 200 8.38 -11.39 1.48
C GLY A 200 8.32 -12.47 0.40
N ILE A 201 8.81 -12.19 -0.81
CA ILE A 201 8.66 -13.06 -2.00
C ILE A 201 9.21 -14.47 -1.76
N ASP A 202 10.24 -14.64 -0.92
CA ASP A 202 10.76 -15.97 -0.58
C ASP A 202 9.71 -16.82 0.14
N PHE A 203 8.92 -16.19 1.01
CA PHE A 203 7.84 -16.87 1.71
C PHE A 203 6.68 -17.21 0.77
N LEU A 204 6.29 -16.31 -0.13
CA LEU A 204 5.31 -16.60 -1.18
C LEU A 204 5.72 -17.81 -2.03
N ILE A 205 6.98 -17.86 -2.46
CA ILE A 205 7.53 -19.01 -3.23
C ILE A 205 7.42 -20.30 -2.41
N LYS A 206 7.73 -20.25 -1.10
CA LYS A 206 7.60 -21.40 -0.21
C LYS A 206 6.15 -21.88 -0.11
N CYS A 207 5.20 -20.97 0.06
CA CYS A 207 3.77 -21.29 0.12
C CYS A 207 3.27 -21.96 -1.18
N ILE A 208 3.63 -21.44 -2.34
CA ILE A 208 3.27 -22.03 -3.64
C ILE A 208 3.85 -23.45 -3.75
N ARG A 209 5.12 -23.64 -3.37
CA ARG A 209 5.79 -24.94 -3.45
C ARG A 209 5.15 -25.99 -2.54
N GLU A 210 4.87 -25.62 -1.30
CA GLU A 210 4.28 -26.53 -0.33
C GLU A 210 2.81 -26.85 -0.62
N ASN A 211 2.14 -26.03 -1.44
CA ASN A 211 0.73 -26.21 -1.82
C ASN A 211 0.54 -26.99 -3.14
N GLN A 212 1.61 -27.53 -3.74
CA GLN A 212 1.51 -28.20 -5.07
C GLN A 212 0.61 -29.43 -5.08
N GLY A 213 0.42 -30.11 -3.93
CA GLY A 213 -0.47 -31.24 -3.79
C GLY A 213 -1.96 -30.91 -3.66
N ASN A 214 -2.33 -29.64 -3.55
CA ASN A 214 -3.73 -29.22 -3.43
C ASN A 214 -4.33 -28.92 -4.82
N GLU A 215 -5.10 -29.86 -5.34
CA GLU A 215 -5.72 -29.74 -6.65
C GLU A 215 -6.85 -28.71 -6.70
N LYS A 216 -7.43 -28.31 -5.57
CA LYS A 216 -8.56 -27.37 -5.48
C LYS A 216 -8.12 -25.90 -5.53
N SER A 217 -6.85 -25.58 -5.24
CA SER A 217 -6.35 -24.22 -5.17
C SER A 217 -5.47 -23.85 -6.38
N TYR A 218 -5.46 -22.57 -6.72
CA TYR A 218 -4.60 -22.03 -7.77
C TYR A 218 -4.11 -20.63 -7.39
N PHE A 219 -2.81 -20.37 -7.48
CA PHE A 219 -2.21 -19.09 -7.15
C PHE A 219 -1.95 -18.25 -8.39
N LEU A 220 -2.62 -17.11 -8.48
CA LEU A 220 -2.42 -16.14 -9.54
C LEU A 220 -1.60 -14.96 -9.03
N ILE A 221 -0.35 -14.83 -9.50
CA ILE A 221 0.55 -13.75 -9.12
C ILE A 221 0.66 -12.76 -10.28
N VAL A 222 0.20 -11.52 -10.07
CA VAL A 222 0.15 -10.50 -11.12
C VAL A 222 0.87 -9.24 -10.65
N GLY A 223 1.88 -8.79 -11.37
CA GLY A 223 2.52 -7.54 -11.00
C GLY A 223 3.92 -7.34 -11.56
N SER A 224 4.60 -6.35 -11.02
CA SER A 224 5.99 -6.02 -11.34
C SER A 224 6.71 -5.49 -10.11
N GLY A 225 8.03 -5.59 -10.08
CA GLY A 225 8.82 -5.08 -8.95
C GLY A 225 10.24 -5.61 -8.96
N THR A 226 11.01 -5.24 -7.95
CA THR A 226 12.44 -5.57 -7.85
C THR A 226 12.70 -7.07 -7.65
N GLU A 227 11.72 -7.81 -7.14
CA GLU A 227 11.81 -9.25 -6.89
C GLU A 227 11.09 -10.09 -7.96
N PHE A 228 10.53 -9.46 -9.02
CA PHE A 228 9.86 -10.19 -10.11
C PHE A 228 10.76 -11.24 -10.75
N GLY A 229 12.02 -10.91 -11.02
CA GLY A 229 12.99 -11.85 -11.61
C GLY A 229 13.22 -13.11 -10.75
N LYS A 230 13.12 -13.00 -9.42
CA LYS A 230 13.22 -14.14 -8.51
C LYS A 230 12.04 -15.11 -8.69
N LEU A 231 10.82 -14.57 -8.79
CA LEU A 231 9.63 -15.35 -9.12
C LEU A 231 9.74 -16.00 -10.49
N GLN A 232 10.18 -15.24 -11.49
CA GLN A 232 10.36 -15.75 -12.85
C GLN A 232 11.29 -16.97 -12.86
N VAL A 233 12.47 -16.89 -12.22
CA VAL A 233 13.40 -18.02 -12.10
C VAL A 233 12.75 -19.23 -11.41
N PHE A 234 11.95 -19.00 -10.36
CA PHE A 234 11.22 -20.07 -9.69
C PHE A 234 10.21 -20.75 -10.62
N PHE A 235 9.40 -19.98 -11.34
CA PHE A 235 8.41 -20.52 -12.28
C PHE A 235 9.04 -21.27 -13.46
N GLU A 236 10.15 -20.78 -13.99
CA GLU A 236 10.89 -21.44 -15.07
C GLU A 236 11.50 -22.79 -14.63
N LYS A 237 12.06 -22.84 -13.41
CA LYS A 237 12.73 -24.05 -12.88
C LYS A 237 11.74 -25.10 -12.36
N VAL A 238 10.73 -24.67 -11.60
CA VAL A 238 9.82 -25.57 -10.88
C VAL A 238 8.59 -25.91 -11.72
N LYS A 239 8.14 -24.99 -12.58
CA LYS A 239 6.93 -25.11 -13.41
C LYS A 239 5.71 -25.55 -12.58
N PRO A 240 5.33 -24.80 -11.52
CA PRO A 240 4.28 -25.23 -10.63
C PRO A 240 2.94 -25.35 -11.39
N LYS A 241 2.24 -26.48 -11.22
CA LYS A 241 0.95 -26.74 -11.88
C LYS A 241 -0.22 -25.98 -11.22
N ASN A 242 -0.02 -25.54 -9.99
CA ASN A 242 -1.02 -24.86 -9.17
C ASN A 242 -0.82 -23.34 -9.08
N ALA A 243 0.03 -22.76 -9.93
CA ALA A 243 0.30 -21.34 -9.89
C ALA A 243 0.67 -20.76 -11.26
N MET A 244 0.45 -19.46 -11.43
CA MET A 244 0.83 -18.69 -12.61
C MET A 244 1.41 -17.33 -12.19
N LEU A 245 2.43 -16.89 -12.91
CA LEU A 245 3.02 -15.56 -12.81
C LEU A 245 2.72 -14.77 -14.07
N LEU A 246 2.04 -13.63 -13.89
CA LEU A 246 1.80 -12.66 -14.96
C LEU A 246 2.53 -11.36 -14.65
N ASN A 247 3.03 -10.71 -15.69
CA ASN A 247 3.53 -9.35 -15.58
C ASN A 247 2.36 -8.38 -15.38
N GLN A 248 2.66 -7.09 -15.18
CA GLN A 248 1.66 -6.04 -15.08
C GLN A 248 0.73 -6.07 -16.29
N LEU A 249 -0.58 -6.13 -16.02
CA LEU A 249 -1.63 -6.13 -17.04
C LEU A 249 -2.14 -4.71 -17.31
N PRO A 250 -2.84 -4.48 -18.45
CA PRO A 250 -3.66 -3.30 -18.63
C PRO A 250 -4.65 -3.14 -17.47
N LYS A 251 -4.87 -1.89 -17.03
CA LYS A 251 -5.68 -1.62 -15.82
C LYS A 251 -7.05 -2.30 -15.85
N ARG A 252 -7.79 -2.15 -16.97
CA ARG A 252 -9.12 -2.76 -17.12
C ARG A 252 -9.08 -4.29 -17.04
N ASP A 253 -8.11 -4.92 -17.71
CA ASP A 253 -7.98 -6.38 -17.70
C ASP A 253 -7.66 -6.88 -16.28
N TYR A 254 -6.76 -6.17 -15.57
CA TYR A 254 -6.44 -6.51 -14.19
C TYR A 254 -7.68 -6.36 -13.27
N GLU A 255 -8.45 -5.29 -13.42
CA GLU A 255 -9.66 -5.07 -12.64
C GLU A 255 -10.68 -6.20 -12.84
N ILE A 256 -10.96 -6.59 -14.08
CA ILE A 256 -11.88 -7.69 -14.38
C ILE A 256 -11.31 -9.02 -13.85
N LEU A 257 -10.04 -9.30 -14.12
CA LEU A 257 -9.40 -10.54 -13.70
C LEU A 257 -9.35 -10.68 -12.18
N ALA A 258 -8.96 -9.61 -11.47
CA ALA A 258 -8.93 -9.61 -10.00
C ALA A 258 -10.31 -9.89 -9.41
N ASN A 259 -11.36 -9.24 -9.92
CA ASN A 259 -12.73 -9.46 -9.47
C ASN A 259 -13.33 -10.80 -9.92
N SER A 260 -12.67 -11.53 -10.81
CA SER A 260 -13.05 -12.90 -11.17
C SER A 260 -12.35 -13.96 -10.31
N CYS A 261 -11.47 -13.57 -9.39
CA CYS A 261 -10.78 -14.45 -8.46
C CYS A 261 -11.57 -14.65 -7.16
N ASP A 262 -11.12 -15.60 -6.34
CA ASP A 262 -11.90 -16.08 -5.19
C ASP A 262 -11.38 -15.58 -3.84
N VAL A 263 -10.08 -15.35 -3.69
CA VAL A 263 -9.43 -14.96 -2.43
C VAL A 263 -8.32 -13.95 -2.71
N GLY A 264 -8.30 -12.84 -1.99
CA GLY A 264 -7.23 -11.85 -2.04
C GLY A 264 -6.05 -12.22 -1.12
N LEU A 265 -4.83 -12.19 -1.65
CA LEU A 265 -3.61 -12.48 -0.90
C LEU A 265 -2.88 -11.20 -0.47
N ILE A 266 -2.50 -11.17 0.81
CA ILE A 266 -1.61 -10.14 1.37
C ILE A 266 -0.36 -10.81 1.91
N PHE A 267 0.81 -10.36 1.44
CA PHE A 267 2.10 -10.80 1.94
C PHE A 267 2.93 -9.61 2.39
N LEU A 268 3.52 -9.72 3.58
CA LEU A 268 4.54 -8.80 4.11
C LEU A 268 5.73 -9.59 4.64
N ASP A 269 6.91 -8.99 4.52
CA ASP A 269 8.15 -9.61 5.00
C ASP A 269 8.17 -9.66 6.54
N ARG A 270 8.48 -10.83 7.11
CA ARG A 270 8.52 -11.07 8.56
C ARG A 270 9.51 -10.18 9.33
N ARG A 271 10.46 -9.55 8.64
CA ARG A 271 11.49 -8.70 9.24
C ARG A 271 10.98 -7.33 9.66
N PHE A 272 9.80 -6.93 9.25
CA PHE A 272 9.27 -5.64 9.64
C PHE A 272 9.10 -5.52 11.15
N THR A 273 9.65 -4.45 11.71
CA THR A 273 9.43 -4.02 13.09
C THR A 273 8.40 -2.91 13.17
N ILE A 274 8.08 -2.29 12.01
CA ILE A 274 7.01 -1.31 11.88
C ILE A 274 5.70 -2.00 11.48
N PRO A 275 4.55 -1.53 11.96
CA PRO A 275 3.26 -2.06 11.51
C PRO A 275 2.90 -1.50 10.14
N ASN A 276 2.92 -2.35 9.11
CA ASN A 276 2.46 -1.99 7.78
C ASN A 276 0.99 -2.32 7.58
N PHE A 277 0.24 -1.43 6.93
CA PHE A 277 -1.16 -1.65 6.60
C PHE A 277 -1.39 -1.53 5.08
N PRO A 278 -1.34 -2.64 4.32
CA PRO A 278 -1.36 -2.62 2.87
C PRO A 278 -2.69 -2.13 2.28
N SER A 279 -2.67 -1.12 1.44
CA SER A 279 -3.86 -0.54 0.79
C SER A 279 -4.61 -1.50 -0.14
N ARG A 280 -3.95 -2.58 -0.60
CA ARG A 280 -4.61 -3.62 -1.43
C ARG A 280 -5.75 -4.35 -0.71
N LEU A 281 -5.77 -4.34 0.63
CA LEU A 281 -6.87 -4.80 1.44
C LEU A 281 -8.20 -4.21 0.94
N LEU A 282 -8.24 -2.90 0.73
CA LEU A 282 -9.44 -2.19 0.31
C LEU A 282 -9.97 -2.65 -1.06
N SER A 283 -9.06 -2.94 -2.00
CA SER A 283 -9.45 -3.43 -3.33
C SER A 283 -10.09 -4.81 -3.27
N TYR A 284 -9.58 -5.69 -2.40
CA TYR A 284 -10.18 -7.01 -2.19
C TYR A 284 -11.52 -6.94 -1.47
N MET A 285 -11.62 -6.08 -0.46
CA MET A 285 -12.89 -5.82 0.25
C MET A 285 -13.95 -5.25 -0.69
N GLN A 286 -13.59 -4.32 -1.59
CA GLN A 286 -14.49 -3.77 -2.61
C GLN A 286 -15.01 -4.85 -3.57
N ALA A 287 -14.18 -5.84 -3.88
CA ALA A 287 -14.55 -6.98 -4.70
C ALA A 287 -15.32 -8.07 -3.93
N SER A 288 -15.70 -7.81 -2.67
CA SER A 288 -16.33 -8.81 -1.79
C SER A 288 -15.54 -10.12 -1.72
N MET A 289 -14.20 -10.03 -1.71
CA MET A 289 -13.32 -11.18 -1.60
C MET A 289 -12.88 -11.39 -0.15
N PRO A 290 -12.88 -12.63 0.36
CA PRO A 290 -12.18 -12.96 1.59
C PRO A 290 -10.68 -12.77 1.42
N ILE A 291 -9.98 -12.48 2.53
CA ILE A 291 -8.55 -12.19 2.54
C ILE A 291 -7.79 -13.31 3.26
N LEU A 292 -6.69 -13.76 2.65
CA LEU A 292 -5.68 -14.53 3.35
C LEU A 292 -4.40 -13.68 3.47
N ALA A 293 -4.13 -13.21 4.68
CA ALA A 293 -2.96 -12.40 4.96
C ALA A 293 -1.85 -13.23 5.63
N SER A 294 -0.63 -13.05 5.16
CA SER A 294 0.56 -13.58 5.80
C SER A 294 1.58 -12.47 5.99
N THR A 295 1.80 -12.07 7.26
CA THR A 295 2.54 -10.87 7.59
C THR A 295 3.49 -11.09 8.77
N ASP A 296 4.22 -10.04 9.13
CA ASP A 296 4.92 -9.93 10.41
C ASP A 296 3.92 -9.81 11.57
N VAL A 297 4.42 -9.98 12.79
CA VAL A 297 3.62 -9.93 14.04
C VAL A 297 3.38 -8.51 14.58
N ASN A 298 4.04 -7.50 14.00
CA ASN A 298 3.96 -6.13 14.49
C ASN A 298 2.76 -5.37 13.90
N THR A 299 2.26 -5.78 12.74
CA THR A 299 1.04 -5.23 12.16
C THR A 299 -0.21 -5.81 12.80
N ASP A 300 -1.24 -4.99 12.95
CA ASP A 300 -2.55 -5.39 13.46
C ASP A 300 -3.55 -5.79 12.36
N ILE A 301 -3.09 -5.89 11.11
CA ILE A 301 -3.96 -6.26 9.97
C ILE A 301 -4.60 -7.65 10.17
N GLY A 302 -3.88 -8.60 10.79
CA GLY A 302 -4.43 -9.92 11.11
C GLY A 302 -5.63 -9.82 12.04
N ARG A 303 -5.50 -9.06 13.14
CA ARG A 303 -6.61 -8.80 14.08
C ARG A 303 -7.80 -8.11 13.41
N VAL A 304 -7.54 -7.17 12.50
CA VAL A 304 -8.62 -6.48 11.76
C VAL A 304 -9.37 -7.46 10.87
N ILE A 305 -8.67 -8.35 10.18
CA ILE A 305 -9.27 -9.38 9.30
C ILE A 305 -10.11 -10.36 10.11
N GLU A 306 -9.58 -10.86 11.22
CA GLU A 306 -10.25 -11.85 12.06
C GLU A 306 -11.44 -11.26 12.83
N ASN A 307 -11.29 -10.08 13.43
CA ASN A 307 -12.38 -9.39 14.12
C ASN A 307 -13.51 -8.98 13.18
N GLY A 308 -13.19 -8.67 11.92
CA GLY A 308 -14.19 -8.38 10.88
C GLY A 308 -14.75 -9.63 10.21
N GLU A 309 -14.28 -10.82 10.59
CA GLU A 309 -14.72 -12.11 10.07
C GLU A 309 -14.69 -12.20 8.54
N PHE A 310 -13.71 -11.50 7.91
CA PHE A 310 -13.62 -11.44 6.45
C PHE A 310 -12.39 -12.14 5.87
N GLY A 311 -11.72 -12.99 6.64
CA GLY A 311 -10.58 -13.76 6.18
C GLY A 311 -9.79 -14.43 7.29
N PHE A 312 -8.57 -14.80 6.97
CA PHE A 312 -7.64 -15.43 7.88
C PHE A 312 -6.27 -14.76 7.83
N TRP A 313 -5.52 -14.95 8.91
CA TRP A 313 -4.14 -14.48 9.04
C TRP A 313 -3.24 -15.61 9.54
N CYS A 314 -1.99 -15.59 9.09
CA CYS A 314 -0.90 -16.35 9.68
C CYS A 314 0.39 -15.55 9.65
N GLU A 315 1.38 -15.94 10.43
CA GLU A 315 2.71 -15.34 10.39
C GLU A 315 3.43 -15.67 9.08
N SER A 316 4.17 -14.71 8.51
CA SER A 316 4.94 -14.87 7.25
C SER A 316 6.23 -15.70 7.44
N SER A 317 6.17 -16.69 8.30
CA SER A 317 7.16 -17.75 8.52
C SER A 317 6.52 -19.15 8.54
N ASP A 318 5.19 -19.23 8.74
CA ASP A 318 4.44 -20.46 8.91
C ASP A 318 3.69 -20.89 7.63
N ALA A 319 4.40 -21.58 6.74
CA ALA A 319 3.80 -22.07 5.51
C ALA A 319 2.83 -23.25 5.74
N LYS A 320 2.93 -23.96 6.86
CA LYS A 320 1.98 -25.05 7.20
C LYS A 320 0.63 -24.47 7.55
N GLU A 321 0.61 -23.43 8.41
CA GLU A 321 -0.64 -22.75 8.75
C GLU A 321 -1.22 -22.07 7.51
N PHE A 322 -0.41 -21.38 6.70
CA PHE A 322 -0.86 -20.81 5.44
C PHE A 322 -1.60 -21.85 4.57
N ASN A 323 -1.04 -23.04 4.41
CA ASN A 323 -1.65 -24.11 3.61
C ASN A 323 -2.94 -24.67 4.24
N SER A 324 -2.99 -24.78 5.56
CA SER A 324 -4.22 -25.14 6.29
C SER A 324 -5.35 -24.14 5.98
N LEU A 325 -5.04 -22.86 6.01
CA LEU A 325 -5.99 -21.77 5.71
C LEU A 325 -6.40 -21.74 4.23
N VAL A 326 -5.50 -22.05 3.31
CA VAL A 326 -5.83 -22.24 1.87
C VAL A 326 -6.86 -23.34 1.70
N ILE A 327 -6.71 -24.48 2.39
CA ILE A 327 -7.67 -25.61 2.32
C ILE A 327 -9.04 -25.17 2.84
N LYS A 328 -9.10 -24.48 3.98
CA LYS A 328 -10.36 -23.94 4.54
C LYS A 328 -11.05 -22.99 3.55
N LEU A 329 -10.28 -22.09 2.90
CA LEU A 329 -10.81 -21.14 1.92
C LEU A 329 -11.19 -21.77 0.58
N CYS A 330 -10.97 -23.06 0.35
CA CYS A 330 -11.56 -23.78 -0.77
C CYS A 330 -13.08 -24.04 -0.58
N ASP A 331 -13.65 -23.85 0.61
CA ASP A 331 -15.10 -23.92 0.85
C ASP A 331 -15.78 -22.67 0.28
N LYS A 332 -16.70 -22.88 -0.66
CA LYS A 332 -17.43 -21.81 -1.37
C LYS A 332 -18.36 -21.01 -0.45
N ASN A 333 -19.02 -21.67 0.49
CA ASN A 333 -19.96 -21.01 1.39
C ASN A 333 -19.21 -20.11 2.38
N LEU A 334 -18.09 -20.60 2.92
CA LEU A 334 -17.21 -19.82 3.77
C LEU A 334 -16.69 -18.57 3.05
N ARG A 335 -16.21 -18.71 1.81
CA ARG A 335 -15.76 -17.57 1.01
C ARG A 335 -16.86 -16.53 0.77
N ARG A 336 -18.07 -16.98 0.44
CA ARG A 336 -19.20 -16.07 0.21
C ARG A 336 -19.55 -15.29 1.47
N TRP A 337 -19.62 -15.95 2.60
CA TRP A 337 -19.90 -15.33 3.89
C TRP A 337 -18.80 -14.30 4.26
N MET A 338 -17.54 -14.69 4.21
CA MET A 338 -16.42 -13.79 4.49
C MET A 338 -16.34 -12.62 3.50
N GLY A 339 -16.64 -12.85 2.23
CA GLY A 339 -16.65 -11.79 1.22
C GLY A 339 -17.75 -10.73 1.49
N THR A 340 -18.93 -11.16 1.95
CA THR A 340 -19.98 -10.24 2.39
C THR A 340 -19.53 -9.40 3.58
N ASN A 341 -18.86 -10.01 4.56
CA ASN A 341 -18.32 -9.32 5.72
C ASN A 341 -17.20 -8.33 5.30
N ALA A 342 -16.35 -8.70 4.35
CA ALA A 342 -15.31 -7.83 3.81
C ALA A 342 -15.90 -6.53 3.22
N ARG A 343 -16.94 -6.64 2.40
CA ARG A 343 -17.63 -5.50 1.80
C ARG A 343 -18.28 -4.61 2.87
N LYS A 344 -19.00 -5.22 3.80
CA LYS A 344 -19.63 -4.50 4.91
C LYS A 344 -18.60 -3.74 5.75
N TYR A 345 -17.51 -4.39 6.11
CA TYR A 345 -16.43 -3.77 6.89
C TYR A 345 -15.78 -2.58 6.16
N LEU A 346 -15.60 -2.68 4.84
CA LEU A 346 -15.14 -1.57 4.00
C LEU A 346 -16.07 -0.36 4.10
N GLU A 347 -17.37 -0.58 3.93
CA GLU A 347 -18.39 0.47 3.94
C GLU A 347 -18.53 1.16 5.31
N GLU A 348 -18.32 0.42 6.39
CA GLU A 348 -18.37 0.95 7.75
C GLU A 348 -17.11 1.70 8.18
N ASN A 349 -15.90 1.28 7.70
CA ASN A 349 -14.64 1.72 8.30
C ASN A 349 -13.68 2.43 7.33
N TYR A 350 -13.80 2.22 6.01
CA TYR A 350 -12.78 2.63 5.05
C TYR A 350 -13.30 3.46 3.88
N THR A 351 -14.42 4.17 4.05
CA THR A 351 -14.94 5.07 3.01
C THR A 351 -14.19 6.41 3.00
N ALA A 352 -14.16 7.08 1.85
CA ALA A 352 -13.60 8.42 1.73
C ALA A 352 -14.33 9.40 2.66
N LYS A 353 -15.65 9.24 2.84
CA LYS A 353 -16.46 10.02 3.79
C LYS A 353 -15.97 9.84 5.23
N HIS A 354 -15.70 8.61 5.64
CA HIS A 354 -15.19 8.32 7.00
C HIS A 354 -13.84 9.04 7.25
N SER A 355 -12.89 8.94 6.32
CA SER A 355 -11.62 9.67 6.45
C SER A 355 -11.81 11.19 6.45
N TYR A 356 -12.74 11.71 5.64
CA TYR A 356 -13.07 13.14 5.64
C TYR A 356 -13.62 13.57 7.01
N GLU A 357 -14.52 12.82 7.61
CA GLU A 357 -15.11 13.14 8.91
C GLU A 357 -14.06 13.14 10.04
N ILE A 358 -13.11 12.18 10.01
CA ILE A 358 -11.98 12.14 10.94
C ILE A 358 -11.14 13.41 10.82
N ILE A 359 -10.82 13.83 9.62
CA ILE A 359 -9.95 14.99 9.39
C ILE A 359 -10.67 16.29 9.75
N ILE A 360 -11.89 16.50 9.21
CA ILE A 360 -12.55 17.80 9.26
C ILE A 360 -13.05 18.19 10.66
N LYS A 361 -13.24 17.22 11.56
CA LYS A 361 -13.65 17.52 12.95
C LYS A 361 -12.69 18.45 13.69
N HIS A 362 -11.43 18.51 13.27
CA HIS A 362 -10.40 19.36 13.85
C HIS A 362 -10.42 20.80 13.32
N PHE A 363 -11.25 21.09 12.32
CA PHE A 363 -11.25 22.38 11.61
C PHE A 363 -12.66 23.03 11.55
N LYS A 364 -13.60 22.47 12.28
CA LYS A 364 -14.95 23.02 12.47
C LYS A 364 -14.98 24.01 13.62
#